data_9649c9919d8eb886e865535295ea91e7
#
_entry.id   9649c9919d8eb886e865535295ea91e7
#
_cell.length_a   1.000
_cell.length_b   1.000
_cell.length_c   1.000
_cell.angle_alpha   90.00
_cell.angle_beta   90.00
_cell.angle_gamma   90.00
#
_symmetry.space_group_name_H-M   'P 1'
#
loop_
_entity.id
_entity.type
_entity.pdbx_description
1 polymer ?
#
loop_
_entity_poly.entity_id
_entity_poly.type
_entity_poly.pdbx_seq_one_letter_code
_entity_poly.pdbx_strand_id
1 'polypeptide(L)'
;MNLGEGGALPFFMEFWMRCFSFFSPANTRPQHNALCRLVARVTCGLALVLLGHTAALALTTDQTRALTIGDTDARITALQKALAAPDAQTAVFLQAMADDAVKVNGSQVLIVRDGKALDPVTGEATPAPEGAEDVINNNRMRGEIDAALSALQLLSPDAALRLQAAKAALKEPDPTKLGMIDKALVSESNEGVKKQLLLARAAILLNSDKADERFASAKTLADSQTPDTQLLLNQRLSQEEDKTVRAQLQTSLLTIQAALSWGEKLGALFTGVSLASILLLVALGLAITYGLMGVINMAHGELMMIGAYATFVVQGLFRQYLPGMFDAYLLVAIPASFLAAALVGAVLERLVLRHLYGRPLETLLATWGISLVLIQGVRSIFGAQNVGVENPSWMSGGVQLLANLSLPYNRLIIIGFALFVLVGMTLLISQTRLGLFVRGVTQNRPMASALGVNTARIDTYAFSLGCGIAGLAGCALSQIGNVGPDLGQSYIVDAFMVVVLGGVGQLAGTVYAALGLGLMNKLLEGIAGAVLAKIAVLIFIIVFIQKRPQGIFAMKGRSAEA
;
A
#
# COMPACT_ATOMS: atom_id res chain seq x y z
N MET A 1 49.89 19.24 -31.67
CA MET A 1 48.69 19.26 -32.53
C MET A 1 47.49 18.93 -31.66
N ASN A 2 46.64 19.93 -31.51
CA ASN A 2 45.40 19.98 -30.79
C ASN A 2 44.38 18.95 -31.26
N LEU A 3 43.47 18.61 -30.33
CA LEU A 3 42.04 18.30 -30.47
C LEU A 3 41.69 17.13 -29.54
N GLY A 4 40.78 17.19 -28.65
CA GLY A 4 39.72 18.11 -28.29
C GLY A 4 38.92 17.43 -27.19
N GLU A 5 38.82 18.09 -26.05
CA GLU A 5 37.89 17.79 -24.98
C GLU A 5 36.47 18.23 -25.45
N GLY A 6 35.47 17.44 -25.16
CA GLY A 6 34.10 17.84 -25.41
C GLY A 6 33.16 16.69 -25.15
N GLY A 7 32.53 16.63 -24.00
CA GLY A 7 31.19 17.13 -23.89
C GLY A 7 30.17 16.03 -23.77
N ALA A 8 30.00 15.43 -22.55
CA ALA A 8 28.83 14.64 -22.19
C ALA A 8 28.02 15.18 -20.98
N LEU A 9 28.45 16.30 -20.39
CA LEU A 9 27.76 16.93 -19.27
C LEU A 9 26.63 17.94 -19.63
N PRO A 10 26.61 18.63 -20.80
CA PRO A 10 25.53 19.60 -21.06
C PRO A 10 24.19 18.97 -21.44
N PHE A 11 24.17 17.74 -21.99
CA PHE A 11 22.92 17.15 -22.47
C PHE A 11 21.97 16.67 -21.35
N PHE A 12 22.52 16.33 -20.19
CA PHE A 12 21.71 15.90 -19.03
C PHE A 12 21.12 17.09 -18.26
N MET A 13 21.80 18.22 -18.27
CA MET A 13 21.34 19.45 -17.61
C MET A 13 20.30 20.21 -18.45
N GLU A 14 20.39 20.18 -19.79
CA GLU A 14 19.39 20.79 -20.67
C GLU A 14 18.06 20.01 -20.70
N PHE A 15 18.10 18.70 -20.59
CA PHE A 15 16.89 17.88 -20.49
C PHE A 15 16.15 18.13 -19.15
N TRP A 16 16.88 18.32 -18.05
CA TRP A 16 16.31 18.60 -16.74
C TRP A 16 15.73 20.01 -16.63
N MET A 17 16.35 21.00 -17.25
CA MET A 17 15.85 22.39 -17.27
C MET A 17 14.61 22.57 -18.17
N ARG A 18 14.43 21.77 -19.21
CA ARG A 18 13.22 21.82 -20.05
C ARG A 18 12.01 21.16 -19.39
N CYS A 19 12.18 20.21 -18.48
CA CYS A 19 11.07 19.66 -17.70
C CYS A 19 10.58 20.59 -16.57
N PHE A 20 11.42 21.53 -16.09
CA PHE A 20 11.05 22.45 -15.01
C PHE A 20 10.40 23.75 -15.48
N SER A 21 10.44 24.06 -16.78
CA SER A 21 9.86 25.30 -17.34
C SER A 21 8.34 25.20 -17.65
N PHE A 22 7.68 24.09 -17.32
CA PHE A 22 6.25 23.90 -17.56
C PHE A 22 5.35 24.30 -16.36
N PHE A 23 5.92 24.74 -15.25
CA PHE A 23 5.18 25.25 -14.09
C PHE A 23 5.62 26.66 -13.71
N SER A 24 5.25 27.65 -14.54
CA SER A 24 5.28 29.04 -14.11
C SER A 24 3.97 29.73 -14.54
N PRO A 25 3.21 30.32 -13.61
CA PRO A 25 1.96 30.99 -13.96
C PRO A 25 2.26 32.32 -14.63
N ALA A 26 1.75 32.50 -15.83
CA ALA A 26 1.85 33.71 -16.61
C ALA A 26 1.13 34.89 -15.93
N ASN A 27 1.89 35.93 -15.78
CA ASN A 27 1.56 37.28 -15.35
C ASN A 27 0.56 37.94 -16.30
N THR A 28 -0.67 38.24 -15.88
CA THR A 28 -1.57 39.13 -16.58
C THR A 28 -1.96 40.33 -15.70
N ARG A 29 -1.68 41.52 -16.25
CA ARG A 29 -1.88 42.85 -15.66
C ARG A 29 -3.37 43.13 -15.29
N PRO A 30 -3.60 43.96 -14.26
CA PRO A 30 -4.94 44.32 -13.87
C PRO A 30 -5.39 45.62 -14.58
N GLN A 31 -6.37 45.55 -15.46
CA GLN A 31 -7.23 46.71 -15.78
C GLN A 31 -8.65 46.23 -16.10
N HIS A 32 -9.60 46.94 -15.54
CA HIS A 32 -11.05 46.81 -15.62
C HIS A 32 -11.71 45.80 -14.68
N ASN A 33 -12.28 46.34 -13.60
CA ASN A 33 -13.62 45.97 -13.18
C ASN A 33 -13.99 46.52 -11.80
N ALA A 34 -14.07 47.86 -11.69
CA ALA A 34 -14.75 48.51 -10.58
C ALA A 34 -16.28 48.24 -10.63
N LEU A 35 -16.83 48.04 -11.82
CA LEU A 35 -18.25 47.73 -12.02
C LEU A 35 -18.64 46.33 -11.59
N CYS A 36 -17.79 45.32 -11.83
CA CYS A 36 -18.06 43.94 -11.39
C CYS A 36 -17.99 43.75 -9.86
N ARG A 37 -17.19 44.59 -9.17
CA ARG A 37 -17.15 44.55 -7.69
C ARG A 37 -18.35 45.22 -7.05
N LEU A 38 -18.98 46.18 -7.73
CA LEU A 38 -20.21 46.84 -7.25
C LEU A 38 -21.42 45.92 -7.44
N VAL A 39 -21.54 45.27 -8.60
CA VAL A 39 -22.62 44.30 -8.88
C VAL A 39 -22.51 43.06 -7.98
N ALA A 40 -21.31 42.52 -7.74
CA ALA A 40 -21.13 41.41 -6.82
C ALA A 40 -21.43 41.74 -5.35
N ARG A 41 -21.21 43.00 -4.92
CA ARG A 41 -21.57 43.44 -3.54
C ARG A 41 -23.06 43.70 -3.37
N VAL A 42 -23.77 44.16 -4.42
CA VAL A 42 -25.22 44.38 -4.37
C VAL A 42 -25.98 43.06 -4.50
N THR A 43 -25.52 42.12 -5.33
CA THR A 43 -26.13 40.77 -5.43
C THR A 43 -25.88 39.91 -4.21
N CYS A 44 -24.70 40.00 -3.57
CA CYS A 44 -24.45 39.33 -2.29
C CYS A 44 -25.26 39.93 -1.12
N GLY A 45 -25.49 41.24 -1.13
CA GLY A 45 -26.33 41.92 -0.12
C GLY A 45 -27.81 41.57 -0.25
N LEU A 46 -28.35 41.41 -1.48
CA LEU A 46 -29.75 41.00 -1.69
C LEU A 46 -29.99 39.51 -1.46
N ALA A 47 -28.99 38.66 -1.70
CA ALA A 47 -29.06 37.22 -1.38
C ALA A 47 -29.04 36.95 0.13
N LEU A 48 -28.41 37.82 0.93
CA LEU A 48 -28.39 37.71 2.39
C LEU A 48 -29.69 38.19 3.06
N VAL A 49 -30.53 38.97 2.37
CA VAL A 49 -31.83 39.46 2.92
C VAL A 49 -33.00 38.52 2.53
N LEU A 50 -32.83 37.64 1.52
CA LEU A 50 -33.84 36.66 1.11
C LEU A 50 -33.65 35.26 1.73
N LEU A 51 -32.63 35.05 2.56
CA LEU A 51 -32.46 33.87 3.41
C LEU A 51 -33.14 34.09 4.78
N GLY A 52 -34.19 34.87 4.81
CA GLY A 52 -35.08 35.02 5.94
C GLY A 52 -36.02 33.83 6.09
N HIS A 53 -35.81 33.08 7.19
CA HIS A 53 -36.84 32.32 7.90
C HIS A 53 -37.47 31.11 7.20
N THR A 54 -36.69 30.07 6.94
CA THR A 54 -37.19 28.76 7.29
C THR A 54 -36.91 28.58 8.78
N ALA A 55 -37.95 28.56 9.61
CA ALA A 55 -37.89 28.14 11.00
C ALA A 55 -37.43 26.66 10.96
N ALA A 56 -36.13 26.44 10.95
CA ALA A 56 -35.55 25.14 11.29
C ALA A 56 -36.05 24.87 12.73
N LEU A 57 -36.66 23.71 12.94
CA LEU A 57 -37.01 23.22 14.26
C LEU A 57 -35.66 23.01 14.99
N ALA A 58 -35.19 24.08 15.62
CA ALA A 58 -33.92 24.05 16.35
C ALA A 58 -34.10 23.17 17.59
N LEU A 59 -33.04 22.50 17.97
CA LEU A 59 -32.95 21.77 19.22
C LEU A 59 -33.50 22.61 20.37
N THR A 60 -34.54 22.14 21.07
CA THR A 60 -35.19 22.94 22.13
C THR A 60 -34.51 22.75 23.47
N THR A 61 -34.60 23.73 24.35
CA THR A 61 -34.05 23.63 25.74
C THR A 61 -34.60 22.43 26.49
N ASP A 62 -35.87 22.07 26.27
CA ASP A 62 -36.47 20.87 26.86
C ASP A 62 -35.85 19.56 26.33
N GLN A 63 -35.48 19.52 25.04
CA GLN A 63 -34.81 18.37 24.45
C GLN A 63 -33.38 18.24 24.96
N THR A 64 -32.60 19.32 25.05
CA THR A 64 -31.24 19.28 25.59
C THR A 64 -31.23 18.81 27.03
N ARG A 65 -32.23 19.25 27.82
CA ARG A 65 -32.40 18.83 29.21
C ARG A 65 -32.77 17.34 29.30
N ALA A 66 -33.70 16.86 28.50
CA ALA A 66 -34.11 15.45 28.48
C ALA A 66 -32.98 14.51 28.05
N LEU A 67 -32.01 15.00 27.23
CA LEU A 67 -30.82 14.25 26.83
C LEU A 67 -29.75 14.17 27.92
N THR A 68 -29.74 15.13 28.86
CA THR A 68 -28.67 15.23 29.88
C THR A 68 -29.11 14.79 31.28
N ILE A 69 -30.39 14.98 31.63
CA ILE A 69 -30.94 14.74 32.96
C ILE A 69 -31.94 13.59 32.90
N GLY A 70 -31.80 12.62 33.84
CA GLY A 70 -32.70 11.45 33.96
C GLY A 70 -31.96 10.14 33.94
N ASP A 71 -32.71 9.05 33.99
CA ASP A 71 -32.14 7.71 33.83
C ASP A 71 -31.73 7.43 32.39
N THR A 72 -30.92 6.39 32.17
CA THR A 72 -30.35 6.07 30.84
C THR A 72 -31.44 5.78 29.83
N ASP A 73 -32.53 5.10 30.22
CA ASP A 73 -33.60 4.71 29.29
C ASP A 73 -34.44 5.93 28.84
N ALA A 74 -34.70 6.87 29.76
CA ALA A 74 -35.36 8.13 29.42
C ALA A 74 -34.49 8.99 28.46
N ARG A 75 -33.20 9.08 28.74
CA ARG A 75 -32.24 9.80 27.88
C ARG A 75 -32.12 9.18 26.48
N ILE A 76 -32.12 7.86 26.36
CA ILE A 76 -32.13 7.15 25.07
C ILE A 76 -33.42 7.46 24.32
N THR A 77 -34.57 7.44 25.00
CA THR A 77 -35.85 7.80 24.38
C THR A 77 -35.86 9.26 23.88
N ALA A 78 -35.27 10.17 24.64
CA ALA A 78 -35.11 11.58 24.23
C ALA A 78 -34.18 11.69 23.00
N LEU A 79 -33.09 10.89 22.94
CA LEU A 79 -32.18 10.84 21.82
C LEU A 79 -32.90 10.36 20.53
N GLN A 80 -33.71 9.31 20.62
CA GLN A 80 -34.49 8.83 19.50
C GLN A 80 -35.49 9.86 18.98
N LYS A 81 -36.11 10.64 19.88
CA LYS A 81 -36.96 11.77 19.52
C LYS A 81 -36.21 12.90 18.81
N ALA A 82 -35.02 13.26 19.30
CA ALA A 82 -34.19 14.28 18.67
C ALA A 82 -33.74 13.87 17.26
N LEU A 83 -33.43 12.57 17.07
CA LEU A 83 -33.06 12.01 15.78
C LEU A 83 -34.24 11.92 14.77
N ALA A 84 -35.49 11.99 15.24
CA ALA A 84 -36.63 11.98 14.33
C ALA A 84 -36.71 13.25 13.45
N ALA A 85 -36.19 14.41 13.92
CA ALA A 85 -36.10 15.65 13.18
C ALA A 85 -34.77 16.37 13.50
N PRO A 86 -33.62 15.83 13.04
CA PRO A 86 -32.31 16.36 13.38
C PRO A 86 -32.04 17.69 12.65
N ASP A 87 -31.35 18.58 13.35
CA ASP A 87 -30.81 19.83 12.82
C ASP A 87 -29.27 19.90 12.98
N ALA A 88 -28.64 20.96 12.50
CA ALA A 88 -27.21 21.17 12.63
C ALA A 88 -26.75 21.27 14.10
N GLN A 89 -27.58 21.83 14.98
CA GLN A 89 -27.28 21.98 16.42
C GLN A 89 -27.35 20.62 17.13
N THR A 90 -28.24 19.74 16.72
CA THR A 90 -28.31 18.36 17.23
C THR A 90 -27.00 17.63 17.06
N ALA A 91 -26.37 17.73 15.89
CA ALA A 91 -25.08 17.10 15.64
C ALA A 91 -23.95 17.68 16.53
N VAL A 92 -23.90 19.01 16.65
CA VAL A 92 -22.92 19.71 17.50
C VAL A 92 -23.09 19.33 18.97
N PHE A 93 -24.33 19.26 19.44
CA PHE A 93 -24.65 18.90 20.82
C PHE A 93 -24.30 17.43 21.14
N LEU A 94 -24.64 16.50 20.25
CA LEU A 94 -24.31 15.10 20.42
C LEU A 94 -22.78 14.87 20.36
N GLN A 95 -22.08 15.61 19.51
CA GLN A 95 -20.61 15.57 19.50
C GLN A 95 -20.02 16.11 20.82
N ALA A 96 -20.59 17.17 21.39
CA ALA A 96 -20.16 17.66 22.69
C ALA A 96 -20.44 16.67 23.84
N MET A 97 -21.55 15.89 23.73
CA MET A 97 -21.83 14.80 24.68
C MET A 97 -20.85 13.63 24.54
N ALA A 98 -20.44 13.29 23.32
CA ALA A 98 -19.43 12.26 23.06
C ALA A 98 -18.05 12.67 23.58
N ASP A 99 -17.72 13.96 23.47
CA ASP A 99 -16.45 14.54 23.96
C ASP A 99 -16.46 14.80 25.47
N ASP A 100 -17.52 14.42 26.22
CA ASP A 100 -17.76 14.73 27.64
C ASP A 100 -17.65 16.25 27.94
N ALA A 101 -17.99 17.10 26.96
CA ALA A 101 -17.90 18.55 27.06
C ALA A 101 -19.20 19.23 27.52
N VAL A 102 -20.23 18.47 27.89
CA VAL A 102 -21.54 18.99 28.35
C VAL A 102 -21.61 19.04 29.86
N LYS A 103 -22.00 20.20 30.39
CA LYS A 103 -22.22 20.44 31.78
C LYS A 103 -23.63 20.93 32.07
N VAL A 104 -24.15 20.64 33.25
CA VAL A 104 -25.47 21.04 33.69
C VAL A 104 -25.35 21.91 34.95
N ASN A 105 -26.06 23.05 34.94
CA ASN A 105 -26.23 23.88 36.12
C ASN A 105 -27.73 24.10 36.38
N GLY A 106 -28.28 23.32 37.31
CA GLY A 106 -29.72 23.32 37.59
C GLY A 106 -30.57 22.94 36.40
N SER A 107 -31.19 23.91 35.72
CA SER A 107 -32.01 23.69 34.53
C SER A 107 -31.30 24.04 33.20
N GLN A 108 -30.12 24.66 33.27
CA GLN A 108 -29.36 25.08 32.10
C GLN A 108 -28.34 24.00 31.69
N VAL A 109 -28.31 23.69 30.41
CA VAL A 109 -27.34 22.80 29.79
C VAL A 109 -26.36 23.65 28.97
N LEU A 110 -25.07 23.43 29.14
CA LEU A 110 -24.00 24.20 28.51
C LEU A 110 -22.96 23.28 27.88
N ILE A 111 -22.43 23.68 26.75
CA ILE A 111 -21.25 23.04 26.13
C ILE A 111 -20.03 23.81 26.59
N VAL A 112 -19.09 23.16 27.30
CA VAL A 112 -17.87 23.80 27.78
C VAL A 112 -16.67 23.26 27.02
N ARG A 113 -16.04 24.14 26.22
CA ARG A 113 -14.79 23.82 25.49
C ARG A 113 -13.78 24.95 25.69
N ASP A 114 -12.54 24.63 26.01
CA ASP A 114 -11.43 25.59 26.18
C ASP A 114 -11.76 26.74 27.18
N GLY A 115 -12.50 26.44 28.24
CA GLY A 115 -12.90 27.43 29.25
C GLY A 115 -14.01 28.39 28.84
N LYS A 116 -14.63 28.20 27.67
CA LYS A 116 -15.79 28.94 27.20
C LYS A 116 -17.04 28.08 27.29
N ALA A 117 -18.12 28.62 27.82
CA ALA A 117 -19.43 27.97 27.80
C ALA A 117 -20.26 28.49 26.64
N LEU A 118 -20.91 27.59 25.91
CA LEU A 118 -21.81 27.87 24.79
C LEU A 118 -23.19 27.32 25.12
N ASP A 119 -24.23 28.07 24.85
CA ASP A 119 -25.60 27.59 24.88
C ASP A 119 -25.84 26.63 23.70
N PRO A 120 -26.26 25.37 23.95
CA PRO A 120 -26.45 24.37 22.89
C PRO A 120 -27.60 24.71 21.92
N VAL A 121 -28.54 25.62 22.29
CA VAL A 121 -29.71 26.01 21.50
C VAL A 121 -29.41 27.22 20.64
N THR A 122 -28.81 28.27 21.23
CA THR A 122 -28.54 29.55 20.55
C THR A 122 -27.13 29.60 19.94
N GLY A 123 -26.19 28.78 20.43
CA GLY A 123 -24.78 28.83 20.04
C GLY A 123 -24.04 30.05 20.62
N GLU A 124 -24.67 30.86 21.47
CA GLU A 124 -24.06 32.03 22.04
C GLU A 124 -23.12 31.71 23.20
N ALA A 125 -22.04 32.47 23.29
CA ALA A 125 -21.08 32.31 24.38
C ALA A 125 -21.66 32.90 25.68
N THR A 126 -21.73 32.08 26.71
CA THR A 126 -22.17 32.49 28.06
C THR A 126 -21.00 32.32 29.03
N PRO A 127 -20.93 33.13 30.11
CA PRO A 127 -19.93 32.91 31.15
C PRO A 127 -20.13 31.53 31.77
N ALA A 128 -19.04 30.76 31.95
CA ALA A 128 -19.11 29.46 32.58
C ALA A 128 -19.56 29.65 34.07
N PRO A 129 -20.71 29.09 34.46
CA PRO A 129 -21.17 29.22 35.86
C PRO A 129 -20.28 28.40 36.79
N GLU A 130 -19.93 28.98 37.94
CA GLU A 130 -19.25 28.28 39.01
C GLU A 130 -20.21 27.22 39.58
N GLY A 131 -19.82 25.93 39.56
CA GLY A 131 -20.60 24.82 40.12
C GLY A 131 -21.40 24.00 39.09
N ALA A 132 -21.12 24.11 37.79
CA ALA A 132 -21.72 23.23 36.77
C ALA A 132 -21.20 21.79 36.91
N GLU A 133 -22.11 20.83 36.99
CA GLU A 133 -21.80 19.40 37.10
C GLU A 133 -21.60 18.77 35.70
N ASP A 134 -20.65 17.84 35.61
CA ASP A 134 -20.39 17.09 34.37
C ASP A 134 -21.52 16.08 34.10
N VAL A 135 -21.95 16.00 32.84
CA VAL A 135 -22.92 14.98 32.41
C VAL A 135 -22.20 13.65 32.23
N ILE A 136 -22.44 12.73 33.16
CA ILE A 136 -21.83 11.40 33.06
C ILE A 136 -22.59 10.54 32.08
N ASN A 137 -21.90 10.08 31.02
CA ASN A 137 -22.41 9.12 30.05
C ASN A 137 -21.86 7.73 30.38
N ASN A 138 -22.75 6.79 30.71
CA ASN A 138 -22.35 5.37 30.84
C ASN A 138 -22.07 4.75 29.45
N ASN A 139 -21.46 3.56 29.43
CA ASN A 139 -21.06 2.90 28.19
C ASN A 139 -22.24 2.67 27.23
N ARG A 140 -23.46 2.41 27.76
CA ARG A 140 -24.66 2.23 26.94
C ARG A 140 -25.07 3.55 26.27
N MET A 141 -25.09 4.66 27.02
CA MET A 141 -25.42 5.97 26.46
C MET A 141 -24.38 6.44 25.47
N ARG A 142 -23.08 6.18 25.70
CA ARG A 142 -22.01 6.47 24.74
C ARG A 142 -22.23 5.70 23.43
N GLY A 143 -22.54 4.41 23.49
CA GLY A 143 -22.86 3.62 22.31
C GLY A 143 -24.03 4.17 21.51
N GLU A 144 -25.10 4.62 22.18
CA GLU A 144 -26.25 5.23 21.52
C GLU A 144 -25.94 6.61 20.91
N ILE A 145 -25.09 7.40 21.56
CA ILE A 145 -24.63 8.70 21.02
C ILE A 145 -23.76 8.46 19.78
N ASP A 146 -22.84 7.50 19.79
CA ASP A 146 -21.99 7.16 18.65
C ASP A 146 -22.82 6.64 17.47
N ALA A 147 -23.83 5.82 17.76
CA ALA A 147 -24.79 5.35 16.75
C ALA A 147 -25.59 6.51 16.14
N ALA A 148 -26.02 7.46 16.98
CA ALA A 148 -26.73 8.65 16.54
C ALA A 148 -25.87 9.57 15.67
N LEU A 149 -24.62 9.83 16.08
CA LEU A 149 -23.68 10.62 15.28
C LEU A 149 -23.39 9.97 13.93
N SER A 150 -23.18 8.65 13.92
CA SER A 150 -23.00 7.89 12.68
C SER A 150 -24.23 7.98 11.76
N ALA A 151 -25.43 7.96 12.35
CA ALA A 151 -26.68 8.10 11.59
C ALA A 151 -26.87 9.54 11.04
N LEU A 152 -26.47 10.58 11.77
CA LEU A 152 -26.50 11.96 11.30
C LEU A 152 -25.52 12.21 10.14
N GLN A 153 -24.41 11.49 10.06
CA GLN A 153 -23.48 11.57 8.94
C GLN A 153 -24.13 11.15 7.60
N LEU A 154 -25.20 10.34 7.63
CA LEU A 154 -25.97 9.99 6.42
C LEU A 154 -26.67 11.20 5.77
N LEU A 155 -26.90 12.26 6.53
CA LEU A 155 -27.53 13.51 6.06
C LEU A 155 -26.53 14.65 5.89
N SER A 156 -25.22 14.40 6.02
CA SER A 156 -24.17 15.40 5.85
C SER A 156 -24.21 16.05 4.46
N PRO A 157 -23.90 17.34 4.32
CA PRO A 157 -23.75 18.00 3.01
C PRO A 157 -22.60 17.39 2.18
N ASP A 158 -21.57 16.80 2.84
CA ASP A 158 -20.43 16.16 2.17
C ASP A 158 -20.78 14.73 1.71
N ALA A 159 -20.69 14.51 0.39
CA ALA A 159 -20.95 13.21 -0.23
C ALA A 159 -19.95 12.11 0.24
N ALA A 160 -18.71 12.48 0.59
CA ALA A 160 -17.73 11.51 1.08
C ALA A 160 -18.10 10.98 2.47
N LEU A 161 -18.56 11.86 3.36
CA LEU A 161 -19.06 11.48 4.68
C LEU A 161 -20.32 10.63 4.59
N ARG A 162 -21.28 11.01 3.71
CA ARG A 162 -22.48 10.19 3.49
C ARG A 162 -22.14 8.79 2.97
N LEU A 163 -21.18 8.70 2.03
CA LEU A 163 -20.72 7.42 1.49
C LEU A 163 -20.10 6.54 2.58
N GLN A 164 -19.27 7.13 3.44
CA GLN A 164 -18.65 6.43 4.55
C GLN A 164 -19.69 5.92 5.56
N ALA A 165 -20.65 6.76 5.93
CA ALA A 165 -21.73 6.37 6.84
C ALA A 165 -22.63 5.27 6.24
N ALA A 166 -22.94 5.32 4.94
CA ALA A 166 -23.71 4.28 4.26
C ALA A 166 -22.95 2.93 4.23
N LYS A 167 -21.63 2.95 4.02
CA LYS A 167 -20.79 1.75 4.10
C LYS A 167 -20.73 1.17 5.52
N ALA A 168 -20.64 2.02 6.53
CA ALA A 168 -20.67 1.60 7.94
C ALA A 168 -22.03 0.96 8.30
N ALA A 169 -23.14 1.55 7.86
CA ALA A 169 -24.48 0.99 8.07
C ALA A 169 -24.71 -0.35 7.35
N LEU A 170 -24.05 -0.59 6.22
CA LEU A 170 -24.05 -1.89 5.54
C LEU A 170 -23.29 -2.95 6.34
N LYS A 171 -22.18 -2.58 6.94
CA LYS A 171 -21.31 -3.49 7.70
C LYS A 171 -21.94 -3.89 9.03
N GLU A 172 -22.62 -2.95 9.68
CA GLU A 172 -23.30 -3.14 10.96
C GLU A 172 -24.78 -2.74 10.83
N PRO A 173 -25.64 -3.66 10.32
CA PRO A 173 -27.05 -3.40 10.10
C PRO A 173 -27.79 -3.20 11.43
N ASP A 174 -28.33 -2.00 11.63
CA ASP A 174 -29.09 -1.62 12.82
C ASP A 174 -30.51 -1.19 12.41
N PRO A 175 -31.56 -1.88 12.87
CA PRO A 175 -32.95 -1.57 12.54
C PRO A 175 -33.34 -0.13 12.91
N THR A 176 -32.74 0.47 13.92
CA THR A 176 -33.04 1.84 14.36
C THR A 176 -32.65 2.89 13.32
N LYS A 177 -31.67 2.59 12.44
CA LYS A 177 -31.21 3.47 11.37
C LYS A 177 -32.09 3.44 10.11
N LEU A 178 -33.03 2.51 9.99
CA LEU A 178 -33.84 2.32 8.79
C LEU A 178 -34.58 3.60 8.38
N GLY A 179 -35.22 4.28 9.33
CA GLY A 179 -35.96 5.52 9.05
C GLY A 179 -35.08 6.67 8.55
N MET A 180 -33.82 6.74 8.99
CA MET A 180 -32.86 7.72 8.50
C MET A 180 -32.31 7.38 7.12
N ILE A 181 -32.05 6.08 6.87
CA ILE A 181 -31.62 5.62 5.55
C ILE A 181 -32.72 5.88 4.51
N ASP A 182 -34.00 5.64 4.85
CA ASP A 182 -35.12 5.94 3.96
C ASP A 182 -35.24 7.44 3.67
N LYS A 183 -35.06 8.33 4.65
CA LYS A 183 -35.00 9.77 4.46
C LYS A 183 -33.81 10.19 3.58
N ALA A 184 -32.62 9.65 3.84
CA ALA A 184 -31.43 9.93 3.04
C ALA A 184 -31.62 9.50 1.59
N LEU A 185 -32.26 8.36 1.33
CA LEU A 185 -32.54 7.85 -0.02
C LEU A 185 -33.45 8.79 -0.84
N VAL A 186 -34.39 9.48 -0.20
CA VAL A 186 -35.30 10.43 -0.88
C VAL A 186 -34.54 11.69 -1.35
N SER A 187 -33.57 12.16 -0.57
CA SER A 187 -32.83 13.40 -0.83
C SER A 187 -31.51 13.20 -1.56
N GLU A 188 -31.04 11.94 -1.71
CA GLU A 188 -29.73 11.65 -2.26
C GLU A 188 -29.69 11.80 -3.79
N SER A 189 -28.79 12.65 -4.28
CA SER A 189 -28.54 12.87 -5.71
C SER A 189 -27.33 12.13 -6.27
N ASN A 190 -26.40 11.69 -5.39
CA ASN A 190 -25.20 10.98 -5.80
C ASN A 190 -25.51 9.48 -5.95
N GLU A 191 -25.41 8.96 -7.18
CA GLU A 191 -25.71 7.56 -7.49
C GLU A 191 -24.83 6.55 -6.71
N GLY A 192 -23.58 6.92 -6.41
CA GLY A 192 -22.68 6.07 -5.61
C GLY A 192 -23.14 5.93 -4.16
N VAL A 193 -23.56 7.04 -3.54
CA VAL A 193 -24.10 7.05 -2.18
C VAL A 193 -25.45 6.35 -2.15
N LYS A 194 -26.32 6.64 -3.12
CA LYS A 194 -27.64 6.01 -3.26
C LYS A 194 -27.56 4.48 -3.35
N LYS A 195 -26.62 3.97 -4.15
CA LYS A 195 -26.36 2.53 -4.23
C LYS A 195 -25.98 1.94 -2.88
N GLN A 196 -25.09 2.60 -2.12
CA GLN A 196 -24.67 2.11 -0.80
C GLN A 196 -25.80 2.18 0.23
N LEU A 197 -26.64 3.21 0.19
CA LEU A 197 -27.83 3.33 1.05
C LEU A 197 -28.85 2.23 0.76
N LEU A 198 -29.07 1.90 -0.52
CA LEU A 198 -29.94 0.77 -0.90
C LEU A 198 -29.41 -0.57 -0.37
N LEU A 199 -28.09 -0.79 -0.42
CA LEU A 199 -27.47 -1.98 0.14
C LEU A 199 -27.57 -2.01 1.68
N ALA A 200 -27.33 -0.87 2.35
CA ALA A 200 -27.50 -0.77 3.81
C ALA A 200 -28.94 -1.02 4.25
N ARG A 201 -29.92 -0.46 3.52
CA ARG A 201 -31.33 -0.73 3.73
C ARG A 201 -31.66 -2.21 3.57
N ALA A 202 -31.17 -2.84 2.52
CA ALA A 202 -31.37 -4.27 2.27
C ALA A 202 -30.73 -5.14 3.36
N ALA A 203 -29.55 -4.75 3.89
CA ALA A 203 -28.91 -5.46 5.00
C ALA A 203 -29.76 -5.46 6.28
N ILE A 204 -30.41 -4.33 6.58
CA ILE A 204 -31.34 -4.23 7.71
C ILE A 204 -32.60 -5.08 7.48
N LEU A 205 -33.23 -4.94 6.30
CA LEU A 205 -34.47 -5.66 5.97
C LEU A 205 -34.27 -7.16 5.74
N LEU A 206 -33.03 -7.62 5.64
CA LEU A 206 -32.70 -9.05 5.57
C LEU A 206 -33.18 -9.82 6.82
N ASN A 207 -33.35 -9.13 7.95
CA ASN A 207 -33.84 -9.70 9.20
C ASN A 207 -35.31 -9.31 9.49
N SER A 208 -36.07 -8.82 8.49
CA SER A 208 -37.49 -8.50 8.63
C SER A 208 -38.33 -9.76 8.86
N ASP A 209 -39.45 -9.61 9.56
CA ASP A 209 -40.43 -10.67 9.78
C ASP A 209 -41.10 -11.11 8.46
N LYS A 210 -41.21 -10.22 7.45
CA LYS A 210 -41.87 -10.48 6.19
C LYS A 210 -40.95 -11.18 5.19
N ALA A 211 -41.36 -12.32 4.68
CA ALA A 211 -40.60 -13.12 3.71
C ALA A 211 -40.32 -12.36 2.40
N ASP A 212 -41.29 -11.56 1.92
CA ASP A 212 -41.12 -10.76 0.69
C ASP A 212 -40.01 -9.69 0.82
N GLU A 213 -39.92 -9.05 2.00
CA GLU A 213 -38.86 -8.06 2.27
C GLU A 213 -37.49 -8.75 2.35
N ARG A 214 -37.41 -9.92 2.97
CA ARG A 214 -36.16 -10.70 3.03
C ARG A 214 -35.73 -11.20 1.65
N PHE A 215 -36.68 -11.63 0.81
CA PHE A 215 -36.39 -12.03 -0.57
C PHE A 215 -35.84 -10.90 -1.40
N ALA A 216 -36.51 -9.73 -1.37
CA ALA A 216 -36.06 -8.53 -2.10
C ALA A 216 -34.68 -8.06 -1.60
N SER A 217 -34.44 -8.11 -0.30
CA SER A 217 -33.16 -7.77 0.33
C SER A 217 -32.03 -8.70 -0.09
N ALA A 218 -32.28 -10.02 -0.08
CA ALA A 218 -31.30 -11.00 -0.53
C ALA A 218 -30.91 -10.79 -2.00
N LYS A 219 -31.87 -10.44 -2.86
CA LYS A 219 -31.62 -10.10 -4.27
C LYS A 219 -30.81 -8.83 -4.43
N THR A 220 -31.14 -7.76 -3.71
CA THR A 220 -30.44 -6.48 -3.76
C THR A 220 -29.00 -6.60 -3.26
N LEU A 221 -28.78 -7.39 -2.18
CA LEU A 221 -27.46 -7.60 -1.61
C LEU A 221 -26.51 -8.38 -2.52
N ALA A 222 -27.00 -9.12 -3.53
CA ALA A 222 -26.15 -9.76 -4.52
C ALA A 222 -25.27 -8.77 -5.30
N ASP A 223 -25.73 -7.52 -5.45
CA ASP A 223 -24.99 -6.46 -6.17
C ASP A 223 -23.85 -5.82 -5.34
N SER A 224 -23.78 -6.13 -4.04
CA SER A 224 -22.76 -5.56 -3.16
C SER A 224 -21.36 -6.15 -3.42
N GLN A 225 -21.27 -7.44 -3.72
CA GLN A 225 -20.05 -8.18 -4.04
C GLN A 225 -18.91 -8.01 -3.01
N THR A 226 -19.27 -7.81 -1.72
CA THR A 226 -18.31 -7.65 -0.62
C THR A 226 -18.24 -8.88 0.28
N PRO A 227 -17.10 -9.15 0.94
CA PRO A 227 -16.99 -10.24 1.92
C PRO A 227 -17.96 -10.07 3.10
N ASP A 228 -18.19 -8.82 3.55
CA ASP A 228 -19.10 -8.52 4.66
C ASP A 228 -20.55 -8.93 4.30
N THR A 229 -20.98 -8.62 3.07
CA THR A 229 -22.32 -9.04 2.59
C THR A 229 -22.43 -10.56 2.46
N GLN A 230 -21.37 -11.23 2.00
CA GLN A 230 -21.35 -12.70 1.97
C GLN A 230 -21.55 -13.29 3.37
N LEU A 231 -20.90 -12.72 4.39
CA LEU A 231 -21.06 -13.14 5.77
C LEU A 231 -22.50 -12.96 6.26
N LEU A 232 -23.12 -11.79 6.01
CA LEU A 232 -24.51 -11.49 6.39
C LEU A 232 -25.49 -12.48 5.75
N LEU A 233 -25.35 -12.76 4.44
CA LEU A 233 -26.21 -13.71 3.74
C LEU A 233 -26.03 -15.15 4.26
N ASN A 234 -24.79 -15.56 4.59
CA ASN A 234 -24.54 -16.88 5.18
C ASN A 234 -25.18 -17.03 6.57
N GLN A 235 -25.06 -15.98 7.42
CA GLN A 235 -25.69 -15.98 8.74
C GLN A 235 -27.23 -16.12 8.60
N ARG A 236 -27.84 -15.35 7.68
CA ARG A 236 -29.28 -15.44 7.44
C ARG A 236 -29.68 -16.80 6.87
N LEU A 237 -28.91 -17.36 5.93
CA LEU A 237 -29.18 -18.67 5.33
C LEU A 237 -29.24 -19.79 6.36
N SER A 238 -28.47 -19.73 7.43
CA SER A 238 -28.48 -20.71 8.52
C SER A 238 -29.75 -20.66 9.37
N GLN A 239 -30.47 -19.53 9.37
CA GLN A 239 -31.65 -19.26 10.20
C GLN A 239 -32.95 -19.22 9.37
N GLU A 240 -32.88 -19.24 8.03
CA GLU A 240 -34.02 -19.06 7.15
C GLU A 240 -34.81 -20.36 6.98
N GLU A 241 -36.12 -20.31 7.25
CA GLU A 241 -37.05 -21.44 7.11
C GLU A 241 -37.80 -21.40 5.79
N ASP A 242 -38.05 -20.23 5.22
CA ASP A 242 -38.76 -20.08 3.96
C ASP A 242 -37.93 -20.60 2.78
N LYS A 243 -38.47 -21.54 2.04
CA LYS A 243 -37.81 -22.20 0.91
C LYS A 243 -37.48 -21.24 -0.24
N THR A 244 -38.34 -20.26 -0.50
CA THR A 244 -38.15 -19.29 -1.60
C THR A 244 -37.06 -18.28 -1.27
N VAL A 245 -37.07 -17.77 -0.04
CA VAL A 245 -36.00 -16.87 0.47
C VAL A 245 -34.67 -17.61 0.53
N ARG A 246 -34.68 -18.86 1.00
CA ARG A 246 -33.47 -19.70 1.06
C ARG A 246 -32.85 -19.94 -0.31
N ALA A 247 -33.67 -20.24 -1.33
CA ALA A 247 -33.19 -20.39 -2.71
C ALA A 247 -32.58 -19.07 -3.25
N GLN A 248 -33.21 -17.92 -2.95
CA GLN A 248 -32.69 -16.63 -3.34
C GLN A 248 -31.36 -16.31 -2.64
N LEU A 249 -31.25 -16.58 -1.34
CA LEU A 249 -30.00 -16.40 -0.57
C LEU A 249 -28.86 -17.23 -1.18
N GLN A 250 -29.12 -18.49 -1.54
CA GLN A 250 -28.13 -19.35 -2.21
C GLN A 250 -27.70 -18.77 -3.56
N THR A 251 -28.64 -18.30 -4.38
CA THR A 251 -28.36 -17.69 -5.68
C THR A 251 -27.50 -16.42 -5.52
N SER A 252 -27.86 -15.57 -4.57
CA SER A 252 -27.12 -14.35 -4.26
C SER A 252 -25.70 -14.65 -3.76
N LEU A 253 -25.54 -15.67 -2.91
CA LEU A 253 -24.24 -16.13 -2.43
C LEU A 253 -23.36 -16.65 -3.57
N LEU A 254 -23.90 -17.44 -4.50
CA LEU A 254 -23.16 -17.91 -5.68
C LEU A 254 -22.68 -16.73 -6.55
N THR A 255 -23.52 -15.72 -6.74
CA THR A 255 -23.16 -14.51 -7.51
C THR A 255 -22.01 -13.75 -6.84
N ILE A 256 -22.12 -13.51 -5.53
CA ILE A 256 -21.07 -12.85 -4.75
C ILE A 256 -19.77 -13.66 -4.77
N GLN A 257 -19.86 -14.96 -4.55
CA GLN A 257 -18.71 -15.86 -4.52
C GLN A 257 -17.99 -15.89 -5.87
N ALA A 258 -18.73 -15.91 -6.98
CA ALA A 258 -18.15 -15.81 -8.32
C ALA A 258 -17.39 -14.48 -8.51
N ALA A 259 -17.96 -13.35 -8.08
CA ALA A 259 -17.31 -12.05 -8.16
C ALA A 259 -16.06 -11.97 -7.27
N LEU A 260 -16.12 -12.45 -6.03
CA LEU A 260 -15.00 -12.46 -5.09
C LEU A 260 -13.86 -13.37 -5.58
N SER A 261 -14.17 -14.52 -6.19
CA SER A 261 -13.16 -15.44 -6.73
C SER A 261 -12.31 -14.81 -7.84
N TRP A 262 -12.88 -13.91 -8.63
CA TRP A 262 -12.12 -13.13 -9.61
C TRP A 262 -11.15 -12.16 -8.95
N GLY A 263 -11.58 -11.48 -7.89
CA GLY A 263 -10.70 -10.60 -7.11
C GLY A 263 -9.54 -11.36 -6.47
N GLU A 264 -9.79 -12.55 -5.92
CA GLU A 264 -8.76 -13.43 -5.36
C GLU A 264 -7.73 -13.87 -6.42
N LYS A 265 -8.19 -14.30 -7.62
CA LYS A 265 -7.30 -14.69 -8.72
C LYS A 265 -6.44 -13.54 -9.21
N LEU A 266 -7.04 -12.35 -9.40
CA LEU A 266 -6.31 -11.14 -9.78
C LEU A 266 -5.34 -10.70 -8.69
N GLY A 267 -5.72 -10.83 -7.41
CA GLY A 267 -4.86 -10.57 -6.26
C GLY A 267 -3.65 -11.50 -6.20
N ALA A 268 -3.87 -12.80 -6.45
CA ALA A 268 -2.80 -13.79 -6.54
C ALA A 268 -1.86 -13.49 -7.72
N LEU A 269 -2.40 -13.11 -8.88
CA LEU A 269 -1.60 -12.69 -10.03
C LEU A 269 -0.74 -11.46 -9.71
N PHE A 270 -1.33 -10.42 -9.12
CA PHE A 270 -0.62 -9.21 -8.74
C PHE A 270 0.48 -9.48 -7.70
N THR A 271 0.18 -10.25 -6.66
CA THR A 271 1.17 -10.62 -5.65
C THR A 271 2.27 -11.51 -6.23
N GLY A 272 1.94 -12.36 -7.19
CA GLY A 272 2.90 -13.15 -7.97
C GLY A 272 3.85 -12.29 -8.79
N VAL A 273 3.34 -11.26 -9.50
CA VAL A 273 4.15 -10.29 -10.24
C VAL A 273 5.01 -9.45 -9.29
N SER A 274 4.47 -9.05 -8.13
CA SER A 274 5.23 -8.32 -7.11
C SER A 274 6.38 -9.16 -6.55
N LEU A 275 6.16 -10.44 -6.25
CA LEU A 275 7.22 -11.36 -5.83
C LEU A 275 8.25 -11.56 -6.95
N ALA A 276 7.78 -11.76 -8.18
CA ALA A 276 8.63 -11.91 -9.36
C ALA A 276 9.54 -10.71 -9.58
N SER A 277 9.07 -9.48 -9.32
CA SER A 277 9.88 -8.27 -9.48
C SER A 277 11.04 -8.20 -8.49
N ILE A 278 10.84 -8.65 -7.25
CA ILE A 278 11.92 -8.76 -6.24
C ILE A 278 12.90 -9.86 -6.64
N LEU A 279 12.39 -11.05 -6.97
CA LEU A 279 13.22 -12.16 -7.45
C LEU A 279 14.03 -11.78 -8.69
N LEU A 280 13.44 -11.00 -9.59
CA LEU A 280 14.12 -10.47 -10.78
C LEU A 280 15.30 -9.58 -10.39
N LEU A 281 15.14 -8.65 -9.47
CA LEU A 281 16.23 -7.78 -9.03
C LEU A 281 17.39 -8.58 -8.45
N VAL A 282 17.10 -9.52 -7.53
CA VAL A 282 18.14 -10.38 -6.93
C VAL A 282 18.81 -11.24 -8.00
N ALA A 283 18.00 -11.88 -8.85
CA ALA A 283 18.47 -12.77 -9.89
C ALA A 283 19.26 -12.04 -10.99
N LEU A 284 18.93 -10.78 -11.32
CA LEU A 284 19.70 -9.96 -12.25
C LEU A 284 21.13 -9.75 -11.75
N GLY A 285 21.30 -9.39 -10.48
CA GLY A 285 22.61 -9.28 -9.86
C GLY A 285 23.40 -10.59 -9.91
N LEU A 286 22.74 -11.69 -9.55
CA LEU A 286 23.34 -13.03 -9.58
C LEU A 286 23.63 -13.50 -11.02
N ALA A 287 22.76 -13.23 -11.99
CA ALA A 287 22.96 -13.59 -13.39
C ALA A 287 24.20 -12.90 -13.99
N ILE A 288 24.51 -11.68 -13.56
CA ILE A 288 25.71 -10.97 -13.95
C ILE A 288 26.94 -11.64 -13.32
N THR A 289 26.96 -11.81 -12.01
CA THR A 289 28.12 -12.37 -11.30
C THR A 289 28.39 -13.82 -11.71
N TYR A 290 27.37 -14.67 -11.73
CA TYR A 290 27.50 -16.08 -12.14
C TYR A 290 27.71 -16.21 -13.66
N GLY A 291 26.99 -15.43 -14.45
CA GLY A 291 27.12 -15.46 -15.93
C GLY A 291 28.48 -15.03 -16.45
N LEU A 292 29.16 -14.08 -15.78
CA LEU A 292 30.45 -13.55 -16.19
C LEU A 292 31.63 -14.35 -15.67
N MET A 293 31.57 -14.73 -14.41
CA MET A 293 32.72 -15.30 -13.69
C MET A 293 32.62 -16.81 -13.52
N GLY A 294 31.46 -17.40 -13.75
CA GLY A 294 31.19 -18.82 -13.49
C GLY A 294 31.27 -19.18 -12.00
N VAL A 295 31.17 -18.19 -11.13
CA VAL A 295 31.34 -18.34 -9.68
C VAL A 295 29.99 -18.41 -9.02
N ILE A 296 29.71 -19.47 -8.28
CA ILE A 296 28.52 -19.61 -7.43
C ILE A 296 28.80 -18.83 -6.14
N ASN A 297 28.15 -17.68 -6.01
CA ASN A 297 28.29 -16.82 -4.83
C ASN A 297 27.13 -17.01 -3.86
N MET A 298 27.33 -17.80 -2.80
CA MET A 298 26.31 -18.00 -1.75
C MET A 298 26.09 -16.73 -0.90
N ALA A 299 27.10 -15.85 -0.79
CA ALA A 299 27.00 -14.60 -0.06
C ALA A 299 26.18 -13.51 -0.80
N HIS A 300 25.65 -13.79 -2.01
CA HIS A 300 24.89 -12.80 -2.78
C HIS A 300 23.60 -12.36 -2.06
N GLY A 301 22.95 -13.27 -1.33
CA GLY A 301 21.79 -12.93 -0.49
C GLY A 301 22.15 -11.93 0.61
N GLU A 302 23.35 -12.05 1.20
CA GLU A 302 23.80 -11.16 2.28
C GLU A 302 24.11 -9.74 1.77
N LEU A 303 24.45 -9.60 0.48
CA LEU A 303 24.59 -8.29 -0.15
C LEU A 303 23.24 -7.59 -0.29
N MET A 304 22.17 -8.35 -0.49
CA MET A 304 20.80 -7.83 -0.42
C MET A 304 20.47 -7.37 1.02
N MET A 305 20.81 -8.16 2.03
CA MET A 305 20.67 -7.77 3.43
C MET A 305 21.42 -6.47 3.72
N ILE A 306 22.68 -6.32 3.27
CA ILE A 306 23.46 -5.07 3.44
C ILE A 306 22.73 -3.88 2.82
N GLY A 307 22.15 -4.02 1.63
CA GLY A 307 21.36 -2.97 1.00
C GLY A 307 20.11 -2.57 1.81
N ALA A 308 19.44 -3.55 2.40
CA ALA A 308 18.28 -3.32 3.26
C ALA A 308 18.67 -2.58 4.55
N TYR A 309 19.77 -2.99 5.21
CA TYR A 309 20.28 -2.28 6.38
C TYR A 309 20.83 -0.90 6.06
N ALA A 310 21.44 -0.69 4.88
CA ALA A 310 21.83 0.65 4.41
C ALA A 310 20.60 1.57 4.28
N THR A 311 19.49 1.05 3.79
CA THR A 311 18.20 1.77 3.73
C THR A 311 17.71 2.14 5.13
N PHE A 312 17.76 1.20 6.09
CA PHE A 312 17.39 1.44 7.48
C PHE A 312 18.27 2.55 8.13
N VAL A 313 19.58 2.51 7.91
CA VAL A 313 20.50 3.55 8.42
C VAL A 313 20.18 4.92 7.83
N VAL A 314 19.97 5.02 6.50
CA VAL A 314 19.59 6.27 5.84
C VAL A 314 18.27 6.80 6.42
N GLN A 315 17.27 5.95 6.60
CA GLN A 315 16.01 6.35 7.23
C GLN A 315 16.23 6.90 8.64
N GLY A 316 17.04 6.23 9.46
CA GLY A 316 17.39 6.69 10.81
C GLY A 316 18.06 8.07 10.80
N LEU A 317 18.97 8.32 9.86
CA LEU A 317 19.62 9.63 9.69
C LEU A 317 18.61 10.72 9.31
N PHE A 318 17.68 10.42 8.38
CA PHE A 318 16.63 11.37 8.02
C PHE A 318 15.69 11.68 9.18
N ARG A 319 15.32 10.66 9.96
CA ARG A 319 14.48 10.85 11.15
C ARG A 319 15.14 11.74 12.19
N GLN A 320 16.47 11.59 12.39
CA GLN A 320 17.22 12.33 13.40
C GLN A 320 17.58 13.75 12.96
N TYR A 321 18.03 13.94 11.72
CA TYR A 321 18.61 15.21 11.24
C TYR A 321 17.69 16.00 10.30
N LEU A 322 16.78 15.35 9.59
CA LEU A 322 15.93 15.97 8.55
C LEU A 322 14.47 15.52 8.66
N PRO A 323 13.79 15.67 9.81
CA PRO A 323 12.43 15.16 10.00
C PRO A 323 11.42 15.76 9.01
N GLY A 324 11.59 17.02 8.59
CA GLY A 324 10.73 17.70 7.62
C GLY A 324 10.88 17.17 6.17
N MET A 325 11.91 16.37 5.88
CA MET A 325 12.14 15.77 4.57
C MET A 325 12.13 14.22 4.64
N PHE A 326 11.48 13.68 5.66
CA PHE A 326 11.45 12.23 5.89
C PHE A 326 10.97 11.46 4.65
N ASP A 327 9.96 11.95 3.93
CA ASP A 327 9.41 11.31 2.74
C ASP A 327 10.40 11.21 1.56
N ALA A 328 11.50 11.94 1.59
CA ALA A 328 12.54 11.90 0.56
C ALA A 328 13.68 10.93 0.86
N TYR A 329 13.71 10.27 2.04
CA TYR A 329 14.81 9.38 2.43
C TYR A 329 15.09 8.28 1.39
N LEU A 330 14.05 7.78 0.73
CA LEU A 330 14.15 6.68 -0.23
C LEU A 330 14.99 7.07 -1.47
N LEU A 331 14.95 8.33 -1.89
CA LEU A 331 15.76 8.83 -3.01
C LEU A 331 17.26 8.75 -2.70
N VAL A 332 17.66 8.94 -1.43
CA VAL A 332 19.04 8.78 -0.98
C VAL A 332 19.35 7.34 -0.62
N ALA A 333 18.38 6.59 -0.10
CA ALA A 333 18.54 5.19 0.26
C ALA A 333 18.83 4.31 -0.97
N ILE A 334 18.22 4.57 -2.13
CA ILE A 334 18.47 3.82 -3.37
C ILE A 334 19.96 3.86 -3.77
N PRO A 335 20.61 5.01 -3.99
CA PRO A 335 22.04 5.03 -4.32
C PRO A 335 22.92 4.56 -3.14
N ALA A 336 22.53 4.79 -1.89
CA ALA A 336 23.27 4.34 -0.72
C ALA A 336 23.29 2.82 -0.60
N SER A 337 22.16 2.16 -0.78
CA SER A 337 22.05 0.70 -0.76
C SER A 337 22.84 0.03 -1.90
N PHE A 338 22.80 0.63 -3.09
CA PHE A 338 23.61 0.18 -4.22
C PHE A 338 25.10 0.29 -3.91
N LEU A 339 25.56 1.46 -3.45
CA LEU A 339 26.98 1.72 -3.17
C LEU A 339 27.51 0.88 -2.00
N ALA A 340 26.72 0.72 -0.93
CA ALA A 340 27.10 -0.11 0.21
C ALA A 340 27.33 -1.56 -0.21
N ALA A 341 26.38 -2.18 -0.91
CA ALA A 341 26.50 -3.55 -1.40
C ALA A 341 27.59 -3.70 -2.47
N ALA A 342 27.72 -2.74 -3.38
CA ALA A 342 28.78 -2.72 -4.40
C ALA A 342 30.18 -2.62 -3.81
N LEU A 343 30.37 -1.80 -2.76
CA LEU A 343 31.64 -1.64 -2.07
C LEU A 343 32.03 -2.94 -1.35
N VAL A 344 31.10 -3.52 -0.58
CA VAL A 344 31.35 -4.82 0.07
C VAL A 344 31.66 -5.90 -0.97
N GLY A 345 30.91 -5.94 -2.08
CA GLY A 345 31.19 -6.84 -3.19
C GLY A 345 32.58 -6.62 -3.80
N ALA A 346 33.02 -5.36 -4.01
CA ALA A 346 34.35 -5.05 -4.51
C ALA A 346 35.46 -5.54 -3.56
N VAL A 347 35.25 -5.38 -2.27
CA VAL A 347 36.19 -5.87 -1.24
C VAL A 347 36.27 -7.41 -1.27
N LEU A 348 35.13 -8.07 -1.30
CA LEU A 348 35.04 -9.54 -1.35
C LEU A 348 35.70 -10.10 -2.61
N GLU A 349 35.46 -9.48 -3.77
CA GLU A 349 36.12 -9.90 -5.02
C GLU A 349 37.63 -9.79 -4.93
N ARG A 350 38.14 -8.64 -4.47
CA ARG A 350 39.58 -8.39 -4.43
C ARG A 350 40.33 -9.21 -3.41
N LEU A 351 39.76 -9.44 -2.23
CA LEU A 351 40.43 -10.14 -1.13
C LEU A 351 40.31 -11.65 -1.22
N VAL A 352 39.17 -12.17 -1.71
CA VAL A 352 38.87 -13.59 -1.64
C VAL A 352 38.63 -14.20 -3.02
N LEU A 353 37.62 -13.74 -3.76
CA LEU A 353 37.13 -14.43 -4.95
C LEU A 353 38.18 -14.49 -6.08
N ARG A 354 38.96 -13.43 -6.22
CA ARG A 354 40.05 -13.38 -7.21
C ARG A 354 41.01 -14.55 -7.14
N HIS A 355 41.30 -15.09 -5.95
CA HIS A 355 42.21 -16.18 -5.71
C HIS A 355 41.58 -17.57 -5.92
N LEU A 356 40.26 -17.62 -6.08
CA LEU A 356 39.47 -18.83 -6.18
C LEU A 356 38.88 -19.07 -7.58
N TYR A 357 39.24 -18.22 -8.57
CA TYR A 357 38.75 -18.40 -9.94
C TYR A 357 39.17 -19.75 -10.52
N GLY A 358 38.21 -20.45 -11.17
CA GLY A 358 38.41 -21.76 -11.72
C GLY A 358 38.29 -22.92 -10.73
N ARG A 359 37.93 -22.65 -9.47
CA ARG A 359 37.74 -23.64 -8.41
C ARG A 359 36.34 -23.55 -7.80
N PRO A 360 35.31 -24.10 -8.46
CA PRO A 360 33.91 -23.84 -8.10
C PRO A 360 33.54 -24.34 -6.69
N LEU A 361 34.06 -25.50 -6.24
CA LEU A 361 33.78 -26.03 -4.90
C LEU A 361 34.42 -25.19 -3.79
N GLU A 362 35.68 -24.78 -3.97
CA GLU A 362 36.37 -23.94 -3.00
C GLU A 362 35.69 -22.56 -2.89
N THR A 363 35.22 -21.99 -4.03
CA THR A 363 34.51 -20.73 -4.06
C THR A 363 33.17 -20.82 -3.35
N LEU A 364 32.43 -21.92 -3.54
CA LEU A 364 31.14 -22.15 -2.86
C LEU A 364 31.32 -22.19 -1.35
N LEU A 365 32.33 -22.95 -0.85
CA LEU A 365 32.63 -23.04 0.59
C LEU A 365 33.09 -21.69 1.17
N ALA A 366 33.98 -20.99 0.46
CA ALA A 366 34.48 -19.68 0.89
C ALA A 366 33.32 -18.64 0.97
N THR A 367 32.47 -18.59 -0.05
CA THR A 367 31.33 -17.64 -0.06
C THR A 367 30.28 -17.99 0.98
N TRP A 368 30.09 -19.29 1.30
CA TRP A 368 29.23 -19.70 2.41
C TRP A 368 29.80 -19.24 3.76
N GLY A 369 31.12 -19.43 3.99
CA GLY A 369 31.78 -18.93 5.19
C GLY A 369 31.69 -17.39 5.31
N ILE A 370 31.84 -16.65 4.19
CA ILE A 370 31.68 -15.21 4.14
C ILE A 370 30.24 -14.81 4.49
N SER A 371 29.23 -15.53 3.98
CA SER A 371 27.82 -15.32 4.32
C SER A 371 27.62 -15.33 5.84
N LEU A 372 28.14 -16.34 6.52
CA LEU A 372 28.07 -16.45 7.99
C LEU A 372 28.74 -15.26 8.70
N VAL A 373 29.92 -14.84 8.21
CA VAL A 373 30.63 -13.67 8.77
C VAL A 373 29.81 -12.40 8.59
N LEU A 374 29.21 -12.19 7.42
CA LEU A 374 28.37 -11.00 7.16
C LEU A 374 27.11 -11.00 8.03
N ILE A 375 26.42 -12.13 8.17
CA ILE A 375 25.26 -12.27 9.05
C ILE A 375 25.65 -11.94 10.49
N GLN A 376 26.73 -12.54 10.99
CA GLN A 376 27.20 -12.31 12.36
C GLN A 376 27.67 -10.88 12.57
N GLY A 377 28.32 -10.27 11.57
CA GLY A 377 28.71 -8.86 11.59
C GLY A 377 27.50 -7.94 11.73
N VAL A 378 26.46 -8.16 10.93
CA VAL A 378 25.21 -7.39 11.01
C VAL A 378 24.49 -7.60 12.35
N ARG A 379 24.44 -8.85 12.86
CA ARG A 379 23.88 -9.14 14.20
C ARG A 379 24.63 -8.42 15.31
N SER A 380 25.95 -8.30 15.20
CA SER A 380 26.77 -7.61 16.20
C SER A 380 26.55 -6.09 16.19
N ILE A 381 26.26 -5.49 15.02
CA ILE A 381 26.08 -4.04 14.86
C ILE A 381 24.64 -3.62 15.15
N PHE A 382 23.65 -4.34 14.61
CA PHE A 382 22.24 -3.96 14.65
C PHE A 382 21.39 -4.83 15.59
N GLY A 383 21.95 -5.90 16.12
CA GLY A 383 21.24 -6.89 16.94
C GLY A 383 20.63 -8.02 16.11
N ALA A 384 20.05 -9.00 16.82
CA ALA A 384 19.44 -10.18 16.19
C ALA A 384 17.96 -9.98 15.84
N GLN A 385 17.35 -8.89 16.29
CA GLN A 385 15.95 -8.56 16.07
C GLN A 385 15.73 -7.98 14.65
N ASN A 386 14.57 -8.29 14.08
CA ASN A 386 14.15 -7.66 12.83
C ASN A 386 13.82 -6.19 13.07
N VAL A 387 14.28 -5.32 12.18
CA VAL A 387 14.01 -3.89 12.20
C VAL A 387 12.99 -3.53 11.12
N GLY A 388 12.05 -2.64 11.44
CA GLY A 388 11.06 -2.14 10.50
C GLY A 388 11.60 -0.90 9.76
N VAL A 389 11.33 -0.83 8.47
CA VAL A 389 11.53 0.37 7.65
C VAL A 389 10.15 0.93 7.32
N GLU A 390 9.88 2.18 7.71
CA GLU A 390 8.60 2.84 7.45
C GLU A 390 8.54 3.33 6.00
N ASN A 391 7.42 3.10 5.35
CA ASN A 391 7.20 3.63 4.01
C ASN A 391 7.01 5.16 4.04
N PRO A 392 7.53 5.89 3.02
CA PRO A 392 7.16 7.29 2.83
C PRO A 392 5.64 7.46 2.68
N SER A 393 5.11 8.64 3.05
CA SER A 393 3.67 8.92 3.01
C SER A 393 3.06 8.71 1.62
N TRP A 394 3.78 9.06 0.55
CA TRP A 394 3.37 8.88 -0.85
C TRP A 394 3.35 7.41 -1.33
N MET A 395 3.97 6.48 -0.60
CA MET A 395 3.89 5.02 -0.85
C MET A 395 2.83 4.34 0.01
N SER A 396 2.22 5.05 0.95
CA SER A 396 1.19 4.52 1.85
C SER A 396 -0.17 4.45 1.15
N GLY A 397 -0.98 3.44 1.50
CA GLY A 397 -2.30 3.23 0.89
C GLY A 397 -2.25 2.36 -0.36
N GLY A 398 -3.29 2.43 -1.19
CA GLY A 398 -3.43 1.60 -2.40
C GLY A 398 -4.63 1.99 -3.25
N VAL A 399 -4.68 1.47 -4.46
CA VAL A 399 -5.82 1.59 -5.37
C VAL A 399 -6.75 0.41 -5.15
N GLN A 400 -7.99 0.67 -4.81
CA GLN A 400 -9.02 -0.35 -4.71
C GLN A 400 -9.64 -0.59 -6.09
N LEU A 401 -9.32 -1.72 -6.72
CA LEU A 401 -9.86 -2.11 -8.03
C LEU A 401 -11.20 -2.84 -7.92
N LEU A 402 -11.32 -3.74 -6.95
CA LEU A 402 -12.52 -4.51 -6.65
C LEU A 402 -12.81 -4.43 -5.15
N ALA A 403 -14.00 -4.83 -4.74
CA ALA A 403 -14.41 -4.80 -3.34
C ALA A 403 -13.46 -5.60 -2.42
N ASN A 404 -12.88 -6.69 -2.91
CA ASN A 404 -11.93 -7.54 -2.20
C ASN A 404 -10.48 -7.43 -2.73
N LEU A 405 -10.18 -6.49 -3.64
CA LEU A 405 -8.84 -6.34 -4.22
C LEU A 405 -8.37 -4.90 -4.10
N SER A 406 -7.42 -4.67 -3.23
CA SER A 406 -6.64 -3.44 -3.15
C SER A 406 -5.20 -3.68 -3.61
N LEU A 407 -4.68 -2.80 -4.46
CA LEU A 407 -3.30 -2.83 -4.93
C LEU A 407 -2.48 -1.81 -4.12
N PRO A 408 -1.62 -2.24 -3.18
CA PRO A 408 -0.79 -1.34 -2.40
C PRO A 408 0.19 -0.57 -3.28
N TYR A 409 0.34 0.74 -3.05
CA TYR A 409 1.26 1.60 -3.82
C TYR A 409 2.71 1.15 -3.71
N ASN A 410 3.16 0.70 -2.54
CA ASN A 410 4.53 0.20 -2.35
C ASN A 410 4.87 -0.93 -3.33
N ARG A 411 3.97 -1.89 -3.54
CA ARG A 411 4.19 -3.00 -4.49
C ARG A 411 4.18 -2.54 -5.95
N LEU A 412 3.28 -1.60 -6.32
CA LEU A 412 3.26 -1.03 -7.67
C LEU A 412 4.56 -0.30 -8.00
N ILE A 413 5.07 0.49 -7.06
CA ILE A 413 6.32 1.23 -7.21
C ILE A 413 7.51 0.28 -7.33
N ILE A 414 7.55 -0.82 -6.56
CA ILE A 414 8.62 -1.81 -6.65
C ILE A 414 8.61 -2.53 -8.00
N ILE A 415 7.44 -2.87 -8.56
CA ILE A 415 7.33 -3.43 -9.90
C ILE A 415 7.90 -2.45 -10.93
N GLY A 416 7.52 -1.16 -10.85
CA GLY A 416 8.06 -0.10 -11.72
C GLY A 416 9.57 0.08 -11.54
N PHE A 417 10.07 0.05 -10.30
CA PHE A 417 11.48 0.13 -9.97
C PHE A 417 12.28 -1.06 -10.52
N ALA A 418 11.77 -2.27 -10.39
CA ALA A 418 12.41 -3.45 -10.96
C ALA A 418 12.52 -3.38 -12.49
N LEU A 419 11.48 -2.88 -13.15
CA LEU A 419 11.49 -2.63 -14.59
C LEU A 419 12.52 -1.54 -14.96
N PHE A 420 12.59 -0.46 -14.20
CA PHE A 420 13.59 0.61 -14.39
C PHE A 420 15.01 0.08 -14.28
N VAL A 421 15.31 -0.72 -13.26
CA VAL A 421 16.63 -1.35 -13.07
C VAL A 421 16.93 -2.32 -14.20
N LEU A 422 15.96 -3.13 -14.63
CA LEU A 422 16.12 -4.05 -15.77
C LEU A 422 16.47 -3.31 -17.06
N VAL A 423 15.74 -2.23 -17.38
CA VAL A 423 16.02 -1.40 -18.57
C VAL A 423 17.39 -0.75 -18.44
N GLY A 424 17.71 -0.15 -17.31
CA GLY A 424 19.01 0.45 -17.04
C GLY A 424 20.17 -0.53 -17.21
N MET A 425 20.01 -1.76 -16.70
CA MET A 425 21.00 -2.82 -16.88
C MET A 425 21.14 -3.30 -18.31
N THR A 426 20.02 -3.45 -19.01
CA THR A 426 20.03 -3.83 -20.42
C THR A 426 20.75 -2.78 -21.27
N LEU A 427 20.48 -1.50 -21.03
CA LEU A 427 21.17 -0.39 -21.70
C LEU A 427 22.66 -0.35 -21.33
N LEU A 428 23.01 -0.53 -20.07
CA LEU A 428 24.38 -0.55 -19.62
C LEU A 428 25.19 -1.66 -20.31
N ILE A 429 24.66 -2.89 -20.33
CA ILE A 429 25.35 -4.03 -20.94
C ILE A 429 25.37 -3.94 -22.49
N SER A 430 24.30 -3.40 -23.12
CA SER A 430 24.22 -3.35 -24.59
C SER A 430 24.97 -2.17 -25.21
N GLN A 431 24.96 -1.00 -24.56
CA GLN A 431 25.40 0.25 -25.18
C GLN A 431 26.71 0.84 -24.59
N THR A 432 27.21 0.32 -23.45
CA THR A 432 28.41 0.88 -22.84
C THR A 432 29.67 0.08 -23.15
N ARG A 433 30.85 0.76 -23.01
CA ARG A 433 32.17 0.10 -23.12
C ARG A 433 32.36 -0.97 -22.05
N LEU A 434 31.80 -0.79 -20.85
CA LEU A 434 31.86 -1.79 -19.80
C LEU A 434 31.15 -3.08 -20.24
N GLY A 435 29.97 -3.00 -20.81
CA GLY A 435 29.25 -4.17 -21.32
C GLY A 435 29.98 -4.87 -22.48
N LEU A 436 30.68 -4.09 -23.34
CA LEU A 436 31.51 -4.67 -24.40
C LEU A 436 32.68 -5.48 -23.81
N PHE A 437 33.41 -4.90 -22.85
CA PHE A 437 34.55 -5.56 -22.21
C PHE A 437 34.10 -6.78 -21.39
N VAL A 438 32.99 -6.66 -20.69
CA VAL A 438 32.37 -7.75 -19.94
C VAL A 438 32.09 -8.94 -20.87
N ARG A 439 31.40 -8.71 -22.00
CA ARG A 439 31.13 -9.77 -22.99
C ARG A 439 32.40 -10.35 -23.60
N GLY A 440 33.40 -9.52 -23.90
CA GLY A 440 34.70 -9.96 -24.42
C GLY A 440 35.44 -10.87 -23.46
N VAL A 441 35.49 -10.49 -22.16
CA VAL A 441 36.13 -11.30 -21.10
C VAL A 441 35.37 -12.61 -20.87
N THR A 442 34.03 -12.59 -20.93
CA THR A 442 33.21 -13.79 -20.77
C THR A 442 33.40 -14.77 -21.92
N GLN A 443 33.54 -14.27 -23.15
CA GLN A 443 33.64 -15.10 -24.33
C GLN A 443 35.04 -15.73 -24.45
N ASN A 444 36.11 -14.95 -24.30
CA ASN A 444 37.48 -15.46 -24.33
C ASN A 444 38.41 -14.57 -23.48
N ARG A 445 38.63 -14.97 -22.22
CA ARG A 445 39.44 -14.23 -21.24
C ARG A 445 40.90 -14.05 -21.67
N PRO A 446 41.62 -15.10 -22.16
CA PRO A 446 43.00 -14.97 -22.64
C PRO A 446 43.12 -13.99 -23.80
N MET A 447 42.21 -14.06 -24.79
CA MET A 447 42.21 -13.17 -25.93
C MET A 447 41.93 -11.70 -25.52
N ALA A 448 40.96 -11.48 -24.63
CA ALA A 448 40.67 -10.14 -24.12
C ALA A 448 41.89 -9.53 -23.40
N SER A 449 42.61 -10.33 -22.62
CA SER A 449 43.85 -9.93 -21.95
C SER A 449 44.95 -9.58 -22.97
N ALA A 450 45.12 -10.42 -24.03
CA ALA A 450 46.10 -10.18 -25.08
C ALA A 450 45.81 -8.87 -25.88
N LEU A 451 44.54 -8.48 -26.00
CA LEU A 451 44.10 -7.20 -26.59
C LEU A 451 44.23 -6.00 -25.65
N GLY A 452 44.86 -6.17 -24.48
CA GLY A 452 45.11 -5.10 -23.53
C GLY A 452 43.99 -4.79 -22.54
N VAL A 453 42.93 -5.60 -22.50
CA VAL A 453 41.84 -5.45 -21.52
C VAL A 453 42.32 -5.90 -20.16
N ASN A 454 42.25 -5.03 -19.15
CA ASN A 454 42.56 -5.40 -17.76
C ASN A 454 41.40 -6.23 -17.18
N THR A 455 41.46 -7.57 -17.37
CA THR A 455 40.42 -8.51 -16.98
C THR A 455 40.11 -8.43 -15.48
N ALA A 456 41.12 -8.25 -14.63
CA ALA A 456 40.94 -8.14 -13.19
C ALA A 456 40.11 -6.92 -12.76
N ARG A 457 40.25 -5.77 -13.45
CA ARG A 457 39.40 -4.60 -13.19
C ARG A 457 37.98 -4.79 -13.67
N ILE A 458 37.83 -5.44 -14.84
CA ILE A 458 36.48 -5.72 -15.38
C ILE A 458 35.73 -6.68 -14.47
N ASP A 459 36.38 -7.71 -13.94
CA ASP A 459 35.79 -8.64 -12.97
C ASP A 459 35.29 -7.89 -11.72
N THR A 460 36.16 -7.01 -11.13
CA THR A 460 35.77 -6.23 -9.95
C THR A 460 34.55 -5.35 -10.25
N TYR A 461 34.52 -4.65 -11.40
CA TYR A 461 33.39 -3.78 -11.76
C TYR A 461 32.12 -4.57 -12.00
N ALA A 462 32.20 -5.69 -12.70
CA ALA A 462 31.06 -6.53 -13.00
C ALA A 462 30.49 -7.17 -11.72
N PHE A 463 31.37 -7.67 -10.84
CA PHE A 463 30.97 -8.23 -9.56
C PHE A 463 30.31 -7.18 -8.65
N SER A 464 30.95 -6.00 -8.52
CA SER A 464 30.43 -4.89 -7.73
C SER A 464 29.07 -4.43 -8.24
N LEU A 465 28.90 -4.37 -9.57
CA LEU A 465 27.64 -4.01 -10.20
C LEU A 465 26.52 -5.00 -9.84
N GLY A 466 26.80 -6.31 -9.96
CA GLY A 466 25.86 -7.35 -9.57
C GLY A 466 25.49 -7.29 -8.09
N CYS A 467 26.49 -7.05 -7.22
CA CYS A 467 26.30 -6.87 -5.78
C CYS A 467 25.46 -5.61 -5.47
N GLY A 468 25.71 -4.50 -6.17
CA GLY A 468 24.93 -3.27 -6.04
C GLY A 468 23.45 -3.47 -6.40
N ILE A 469 23.16 -4.26 -7.46
CA ILE A 469 21.78 -4.61 -7.82
C ILE A 469 21.12 -5.47 -6.73
N ALA A 470 21.85 -6.40 -6.11
CA ALA A 470 21.36 -7.11 -4.94
C ALA A 470 21.02 -6.15 -3.79
N GLY A 471 21.87 -5.12 -3.56
CA GLY A 471 21.58 -4.04 -2.61
C GLY A 471 20.29 -3.29 -2.92
N LEU A 472 20.03 -2.98 -4.20
CA LEU A 472 18.76 -2.38 -4.64
C LEU A 472 17.56 -3.30 -4.37
N ALA A 473 17.71 -4.61 -4.57
CA ALA A 473 16.67 -5.59 -4.22
C ALA A 473 16.39 -5.58 -2.71
N GLY A 474 17.42 -5.43 -1.88
CA GLY A 474 17.30 -5.27 -0.43
C GLY A 474 16.55 -3.99 -0.04
N CYS A 475 16.87 -2.86 -0.70
CA CYS A 475 16.14 -1.60 -0.53
C CYS A 475 14.65 -1.75 -0.91
N ALA A 476 14.34 -2.41 -2.03
CA ALA A 476 12.97 -2.66 -2.45
C ALA A 476 12.22 -3.57 -1.46
N LEU A 477 12.88 -4.63 -0.98
CA LEU A 477 12.28 -5.57 -0.04
C LEU A 477 11.99 -4.94 1.32
N SER A 478 12.85 -4.02 1.80
CA SER A 478 12.66 -3.29 3.05
C SER A 478 11.37 -2.45 3.08
N GLN A 479 10.81 -2.12 1.90
CA GLN A 479 9.54 -1.37 1.78
C GLN A 479 8.30 -2.28 1.87
N ILE A 480 8.46 -3.61 1.87
CA ILE A 480 7.34 -4.55 1.95
C ILE A 480 7.35 -5.30 3.27
N GLY A 481 8.53 -5.55 3.82
CA GLY A 481 8.69 -6.37 5.01
C GLY A 481 9.79 -5.88 5.95
N ASN A 482 9.86 -6.51 7.10
CA ASN A 482 10.90 -6.22 8.07
C ASN A 482 12.27 -6.71 7.58
N VAL A 483 13.30 -5.97 7.93
CA VAL A 483 14.69 -6.27 7.62
C VAL A 483 15.30 -7.07 8.77
N GLY A 484 15.79 -8.25 8.47
CA GLY A 484 16.45 -9.12 9.44
C GLY A 484 17.81 -9.62 8.96
N PRO A 485 18.66 -10.11 9.90
CA PRO A 485 19.98 -10.63 9.55
C PRO A 485 19.94 -11.87 8.63
N ASP A 486 18.84 -12.63 8.67
CA ASP A 486 18.65 -13.86 7.87
C ASP A 486 17.89 -13.60 6.55
N LEU A 487 17.61 -12.34 6.23
CA LEU A 487 16.84 -11.94 5.05
C LEU A 487 17.46 -12.49 3.75
N GLY A 488 18.78 -12.44 3.62
CA GLY A 488 19.50 -12.93 2.45
C GLY A 488 19.32 -14.42 2.19
N GLN A 489 19.37 -15.25 3.24
CA GLN A 489 19.23 -16.69 3.12
C GLN A 489 17.86 -17.13 2.61
N SER A 490 16.82 -16.35 2.89
CA SER A 490 15.45 -16.65 2.45
C SER A 490 15.26 -16.51 0.93
N TYR A 491 16.08 -15.68 0.26
CA TYR A 491 15.91 -15.33 -1.16
C TYR A 491 16.99 -15.87 -2.07
N ILE A 492 18.19 -16.25 -1.53
CA ILE A 492 19.30 -16.70 -2.37
C ILE A 492 18.97 -17.97 -3.15
N VAL A 493 18.27 -18.93 -2.53
CA VAL A 493 17.86 -20.17 -3.17
C VAL A 493 16.90 -19.90 -4.32
N ASP A 494 15.88 -19.07 -4.08
CA ASP A 494 14.89 -18.70 -5.10
C ASP A 494 15.55 -17.94 -6.26
N ALA A 495 16.46 -17.00 -5.97
CA ALA A 495 17.21 -16.26 -7.00
C ALA A 495 18.12 -17.18 -7.83
N PHE A 496 18.78 -18.15 -7.18
CA PHE A 496 19.59 -19.14 -7.88
C PHE A 496 18.74 -20.01 -8.81
N MET A 497 17.58 -20.46 -8.34
CA MET A 497 16.61 -21.18 -9.16
C MET A 497 16.16 -20.39 -10.38
N VAL A 498 15.89 -19.09 -10.22
CA VAL A 498 15.55 -18.20 -11.34
C VAL A 498 16.66 -18.14 -12.38
N VAL A 499 17.92 -17.96 -11.96
CA VAL A 499 19.07 -17.84 -12.86
C VAL A 499 19.33 -19.15 -13.61
N VAL A 500 19.25 -20.29 -12.93
CA VAL A 500 19.46 -21.60 -13.54
C VAL A 500 18.32 -21.95 -14.51
N LEU A 501 17.07 -21.71 -14.12
CA LEU A 501 15.91 -21.92 -14.97
C LEU A 501 15.93 -21.02 -16.22
N GLY A 502 16.32 -19.75 -16.04
CA GLY A 502 16.42 -18.77 -17.13
C GLY A 502 17.53 -19.06 -18.13
N GLY A 503 18.58 -19.72 -17.67
CA GLY A 503 19.83 -19.94 -18.40
C GLY A 503 20.91 -18.95 -17.98
N VAL A 504 22.04 -19.48 -17.52
CA VAL A 504 23.13 -18.72 -16.92
C VAL A 504 23.64 -17.61 -17.85
N GLY A 505 23.65 -16.37 -17.36
CA GLY A 505 24.12 -15.21 -18.14
C GLY A 505 23.16 -14.65 -19.19
N GLN A 506 21.93 -15.17 -19.27
CA GLN A 506 20.90 -14.70 -20.19
C GLN A 506 19.87 -13.80 -19.46
N LEU A 507 19.95 -12.47 -19.65
CA LEU A 507 19.04 -11.51 -18.99
C LEU A 507 17.57 -11.76 -19.35
N ALA A 508 17.28 -12.05 -20.64
CA ALA A 508 15.91 -12.35 -21.06
C ALA A 508 15.38 -13.62 -20.38
N GLY A 509 16.21 -14.66 -20.27
CA GLY A 509 15.87 -15.90 -19.57
C GLY A 509 15.56 -15.66 -18.09
N THR A 510 16.36 -14.84 -17.42
CA THR A 510 16.16 -14.47 -16.03
C THR A 510 14.80 -13.76 -15.82
N VAL A 511 14.37 -12.88 -16.75
CA VAL A 511 13.06 -12.21 -16.67
C VAL A 511 11.91 -13.22 -16.75
N TYR A 512 11.92 -14.10 -17.76
CA TYR A 512 10.87 -15.12 -17.92
C TYR A 512 10.84 -16.11 -16.77
N ALA A 513 12.01 -16.51 -16.26
CA ALA A 513 12.11 -17.41 -15.12
C ALA A 513 11.59 -16.75 -13.82
N ALA A 514 11.95 -15.49 -13.57
CA ALA A 514 11.48 -14.75 -12.39
C ALA A 514 9.95 -14.59 -12.42
N LEU A 515 9.38 -14.21 -13.56
CA LEU A 515 7.93 -14.09 -13.72
C LEU A 515 7.25 -15.45 -13.56
N GLY A 516 7.77 -16.48 -14.21
CA GLY A 516 7.21 -17.84 -14.13
C GLY A 516 7.23 -18.38 -12.70
N LEU A 517 8.38 -18.29 -12.01
CA LEU A 517 8.51 -18.79 -10.64
C LEU A 517 7.71 -17.96 -9.62
N GLY A 518 7.70 -16.62 -9.75
CA GLY A 518 6.92 -15.76 -8.88
C GLY A 518 5.43 -16.02 -8.98
N LEU A 519 4.90 -16.17 -10.21
CA LEU A 519 3.50 -16.49 -10.46
C LEU A 519 3.17 -17.92 -9.98
N MET A 520 4.00 -18.91 -10.34
CA MET A 520 3.77 -20.30 -9.96
C MET A 520 3.79 -20.47 -8.44
N ASN A 521 4.73 -19.82 -7.73
CA ASN A 521 4.81 -19.86 -6.28
C ASN A 521 3.53 -19.31 -5.65
N LYS A 522 3.03 -18.12 -6.08
CA LYS A 522 1.84 -17.50 -5.51
C LYS A 522 0.54 -18.23 -5.87
N LEU A 523 0.43 -18.83 -7.05
CA LEU A 523 -0.71 -19.65 -7.42
C LEU A 523 -0.76 -20.96 -6.60
N LEU A 524 0.37 -21.62 -6.44
CA LEU A 524 0.46 -22.83 -5.64
C LEU A 524 0.27 -22.56 -4.13
N GLU A 525 0.74 -21.40 -3.64
CA GLU A 525 0.55 -20.98 -2.25
C GLU A 525 -0.94 -20.86 -1.89
N GLY A 526 -1.77 -20.34 -2.83
CA GLY A 526 -3.21 -20.24 -2.65
C GLY A 526 -3.93 -21.60 -2.57
N ILE A 527 -3.34 -22.67 -3.12
CA ILE A 527 -3.95 -24.02 -3.17
C ILE A 527 -3.40 -24.91 -2.06
N ALA A 528 -2.07 -24.92 -1.88
CA ALA A 528 -1.37 -25.89 -1.04
C ALA A 528 -0.71 -25.27 0.20
N GLY A 529 -0.74 -23.93 0.34
CA GLY A 529 -0.01 -23.21 1.39
C GLY A 529 1.47 -22.98 1.04
N ALA A 530 2.12 -22.06 1.78
CA ALA A 530 3.44 -21.53 1.44
C ALA A 530 4.56 -22.59 1.42
N VAL A 531 4.54 -23.53 2.36
CA VAL A 531 5.60 -24.55 2.49
C VAL A 531 5.51 -25.57 1.35
N LEU A 532 4.33 -26.12 1.10
CA LEU A 532 4.13 -27.10 0.03
C LEU A 532 4.32 -26.47 -1.36
N ALA A 533 3.96 -25.21 -1.54
CA ALA A 533 4.22 -24.46 -2.77
C ALA A 533 5.72 -24.39 -3.06
N LYS A 534 6.57 -24.03 -2.08
CA LYS A 534 8.02 -23.99 -2.25
C LYS A 534 8.62 -25.37 -2.58
N ILE A 535 8.16 -26.43 -1.92
CA ILE A 535 8.58 -27.80 -2.21
C ILE A 535 8.20 -28.19 -3.64
N ALA A 536 6.97 -27.91 -4.07
CA ALA A 536 6.50 -28.22 -5.42
C ALA A 536 7.29 -27.48 -6.50
N VAL A 537 7.58 -26.18 -6.26
CA VAL A 537 8.43 -25.38 -7.14
C VAL A 537 9.84 -25.95 -7.24
N LEU A 538 10.44 -26.36 -6.11
CA LEU A 538 11.77 -26.98 -6.10
C LEU A 538 11.79 -28.30 -6.89
N ILE A 539 10.81 -29.18 -6.68
CA ILE A 539 10.68 -30.43 -7.43
C ILE A 539 10.53 -30.16 -8.93
N PHE A 540 9.66 -29.18 -9.29
CA PHE A 540 9.49 -28.79 -10.68
C PHE A 540 10.81 -28.36 -11.33
N ILE A 541 11.61 -27.56 -10.64
CA ILE A 541 12.90 -27.08 -11.17
C ILE A 541 13.90 -28.23 -11.30
N ILE A 542 13.99 -29.14 -10.32
CA ILE A 542 14.86 -30.31 -10.40
C ILE A 542 14.52 -31.15 -11.62
N VAL A 543 13.24 -31.45 -11.85
CA VAL A 543 12.79 -32.20 -13.02
C VAL A 543 13.06 -31.44 -14.34
N PHE A 544 12.87 -30.12 -14.33
CA PHE A 544 13.15 -29.28 -15.48
C PHE A 544 14.63 -29.30 -15.87
N ILE A 545 15.54 -29.12 -14.89
CA ILE A 545 17.00 -29.12 -15.11
C ILE A 545 17.48 -30.48 -15.63
N GLN A 546 16.92 -31.58 -15.10
CA GLN A 546 17.24 -32.92 -15.63
C GLN A 546 16.90 -33.08 -17.11
N LYS A 547 15.80 -32.45 -17.57
CA LYS A 547 15.40 -32.49 -18.99
C LYS A 547 16.10 -31.44 -19.85
N ARG A 548 16.39 -30.26 -19.29
CA ARG A 548 17.01 -29.12 -19.99
C ARG A 548 18.09 -28.46 -19.10
N PRO A 549 19.30 -29.03 -19.04
CA PRO A 549 20.37 -28.52 -18.17
C PRO A 549 20.85 -27.11 -18.53
N GLN A 550 20.59 -26.65 -19.77
CA GLN A 550 20.97 -25.32 -20.26
C GLN A 550 19.95 -24.23 -19.91
N GLY A 551 18.85 -24.55 -19.21
CA GLY A 551 17.77 -23.62 -18.93
C GLY A 551 16.83 -23.37 -20.12
N ILE A 552 15.98 -22.31 -20.01
CA ILE A 552 15.03 -21.93 -21.06
C ILE A 552 15.76 -21.36 -22.27
N PHE A 553 16.78 -20.54 -22.05
CA PHE A 553 17.59 -19.89 -23.10
C PHE A 553 19.03 -20.39 -23.02
N ALA A 554 19.37 -21.32 -23.90
CA ALA A 554 20.75 -21.81 -24.01
C ALA A 554 21.68 -20.70 -24.57
N MET A 555 22.88 -20.56 -24.02
CA MET A 555 23.90 -19.67 -24.59
C MET A 555 24.41 -20.27 -25.91
N LYS A 556 24.21 -19.57 -27.01
CA LYS A 556 24.85 -19.89 -28.30
C LYS A 556 26.34 -19.55 -28.21
N GLY A 557 27.23 -20.56 -28.30
CA GLY A 557 28.68 -20.35 -28.45
C GLY A 557 29.56 -20.75 -27.27
N ARG A 558 29.02 -21.22 -26.13
CA ARG A 558 29.81 -21.92 -25.12
C ARG A 558 29.65 -23.43 -25.35
N SER A 559 30.68 -24.08 -25.82
CA SER A 559 30.71 -25.54 -25.85
C SER A 559 30.40 -26.07 -24.46
N ALA A 560 29.45 -27.00 -24.36
CA ALA A 560 29.14 -27.72 -23.16
C ALA A 560 30.31 -28.70 -22.88
N GLU A 561 31.48 -28.16 -22.57
CA GLU A 561 32.62 -28.88 -22.06
C GLU A 561 32.92 -28.40 -20.66
N ALA A 562 32.40 -29.10 -19.71
CA ALA A 562 33.03 -29.59 -18.51
C ALA A 562 32.04 -30.47 -17.74
#